data_5a1cd89427eedd330e6b44838a36637d
#
_entry.id   5a1cd89427eedd330e6b44838a36637d
#
_cell.length_a   1.000
_cell.length_b   1.000
_cell.length_c   1.000
_cell.angle_alpha   90.00
_cell.angle_beta   90.00
_cell.angle_gamma   90.00
#
_symmetry.space_group_name_H-M   'P 1'
#
loop_
_entity.id
_entity.type
_entity.pdbx_description
1 polymer ?
#
loop_
_entity_poly.entity_id
_entity_poly.type
_entity_poly.pdbx_seq_one_letter_code
_entity_poly.pdbx_strand_id
1 'polypeptide(L)'
;MDRETQRTRIVANWYRESDELSTLMNYRILRAGHIQTAETFHVRRQSVVGHELIFCLKGSGFIRLENTLYSVKKGGLAWLPVRWPHEHFPNKDEPWEILWLRIEGAKLNNIMQILEVSRNPVFQFEQPEKVTEIYHHIFSMMRTHTLVADARCDLLCAQLIFMLLENRSFEADKTPVILHRGLGKLIYQIHSHYSDEWDIEKFMHYCQVSKPQLFRLFQATFNQSPLKWLKNYRLSQARRLLVETNDPIGRIAGLVGYNDPLHFSRDFHRAVGLSPREFRRQERNLEVISAEQQHPHV
;
A
#
# COMPACT_ATOMS: atom_id res chain seq x y z
N MET A 1 -47.52 -2.44 16.63
CA MET A 1 -46.51 -1.42 16.28
C MET A 1 -45.92 -1.78 14.95
N ASP A 2 -46.45 -1.18 13.89
CA ASP A 2 -45.97 -1.41 12.52
C ASP A 2 -44.51 -0.97 12.43
N ARG A 3 -43.61 -1.92 12.17
CA ARG A 3 -42.27 -1.58 11.72
C ARG A 3 -42.42 -0.99 10.31
N GLU A 4 -42.46 0.33 10.19
CA GLU A 4 -42.26 0.97 8.89
C GLU A 4 -41.01 0.35 8.27
N THR A 5 -41.18 -0.29 7.10
CA THR A 5 -40.09 -0.94 6.38
C THR A 5 -39.11 0.16 5.97
N GLN A 6 -38.05 0.32 6.75
CA GLN A 6 -37.05 1.37 6.53
C GLN A 6 -36.45 1.15 5.12
N ARG A 7 -36.61 2.12 4.25
CA ARG A 7 -36.06 2.04 2.88
C ARG A 7 -34.58 2.44 2.88
N THR A 8 -33.77 1.77 2.10
CA THR A 8 -32.39 2.19 1.86
C THR A 8 -32.38 3.61 1.27
N ARG A 9 -31.65 4.52 1.91
CA ARG A 9 -31.50 5.90 1.49
C ARG A 9 -30.05 6.18 1.06
N ILE A 10 -29.87 6.54 -0.18
CA ILE A 10 -28.60 7.07 -0.69
C ILE A 10 -28.56 8.56 -0.28
N VAL A 11 -27.71 8.88 0.70
CA VAL A 11 -27.52 10.24 1.20
C VAL A 11 -26.64 11.03 0.22
N ALA A 12 -25.61 10.38 -0.29
CA ALA A 12 -24.71 10.93 -1.30
C ALA A 12 -24.05 9.84 -2.12
N ASN A 13 -23.76 10.13 -3.38
CA ASN A 13 -23.02 9.23 -4.28
C ASN A 13 -22.27 10.09 -5.30
N TRP A 14 -20.96 9.96 -5.34
CA TRP A 14 -20.08 10.68 -6.25
C TRP A 14 -19.34 9.69 -7.12
N TYR A 15 -19.14 10.09 -8.36
CA TYR A 15 -18.31 9.39 -9.33
C TYR A 15 -17.29 10.37 -9.88
N ARG A 16 -16.06 9.93 -10.08
CA ARG A 16 -15.01 10.72 -10.70
C ARG A 16 -14.42 9.92 -11.87
N GLU A 17 -14.46 10.52 -13.04
CA GLU A 17 -13.75 9.99 -14.20
C GLU A 17 -12.24 10.18 -14.03
N SER A 18 -11.49 9.20 -14.49
CA SER A 18 -10.03 9.32 -14.56
C SER A 18 -9.67 10.23 -15.74
N ASP A 19 -9.01 11.33 -15.45
CA ASP A 19 -8.37 12.18 -16.44
C ASP A 19 -6.84 12.03 -16.38
N GLU A 20 -6.13 12.65 -17.31
CA GLU A 20 -4.66 12.57 -17.36
C GLU A 20 -4.01 13.14 -16.10
N LEU A 21 -4.57 14.21 -15.52
CA LEU A 21 -4.04 14.86 -14.33
C LEU A 21 -4.22 14.00 -13.09
N SER A 22 -5.35 13.32 -12.96
CA SER A 22 -5.61 12.42 -11.83
C SER A 22 -4.67 11.21 -11.82
N THR A 23 -4.07 10.85 -12.96
CA THR A 23 -3.07 9.76 -13.05
C THR A 23 -1.74 10.11 -12.40
N LEU A 24 -1.47 11.40 -12.15
CA LEU A 24 -0.27 11.87 -11.44
C LEU A 24 -0.35 11.60 -9.92
N MET A 25 -1.54 11.32 -9.40
CA MET A 25 -1.76 11.06 -7.98
C MET A 25 -1.38 9.64 -7.58
N ASN A 26 -0.87 9.47 -6.34
CA ASN A 26 -0.55 8.14 -5.79
C ASN A 26 -1.82 7.34 -5.52
N TYR A 27 -2.87 8.01 -5.05
CA TYR A 27 -4.20 7.47 -4.79
C TYR A 27 -5.24 8.25 -5.56
N ARG A 28 -6.14 7.54 -6.21
CA ARG A 28 -7.27 8.13 -6.93
C ARG A 28 -8.57 7.63 -6.35
N ILE A 29 -9.53 8.51 -6.15
CA ILE A 29 -10.87 8.13 -5.72
C ILE A 29 -11.74 7.99 -6.97
N LEU A 30 -12.17 6.78 -7.24
CA LEU A 30 -13.06 6.48 -8.38
C LEU A 30 -14.52 6.77 -8.04
N ARG A 31 -14.92 6.43 -6.81
CA ARG A 31 -16.27 6.60 -6.31
C ARG A 31 -16.27 6.84 -4.81
N ALA A 32 -17.26 7.55 -4.35
CA ALA A 32 -17.50 7.79 -2.93
C ALA A 32 -19.00 7.86 -2.64
N GLY A 33 -19.41 7.52 -1.42
CA GLY A 33 -20.82 7.64 -1.08
C GLY A 33 -21.11 7.49 0.40
N HIS A 34 -22.35 7.88 0.74
CA HIS A 34 -22.94 7.78 2.05
C HIS A 34 -24.32 7.12 1.92
N ILE A 35 -24.54 6.02 2.61
CA ILE A 35 -25.76 5.21 2.50
C ILE A 35 -26.28 4.86 3.89
N GLN A 36 -27.55 5.11 4.11
CA GLN A 36 -28.33 4.55 5.22
C GLN A 36 -29.06 3.32 4.69
N THR A 37 -28.71 2.14 5.18
CA THR A 37 -29.25 0.90 4.62
C THR A 37 -30.53 0.44 5.31
N ALA A 38 -31.42 -0.17 4.55
CA ALA A 38 -32.49 -1.01 5.08
C ALA A 38 -31.97 -2.45 5.33
N GLU A 39 -32.68 -3.24 6.09
CA GLU A 39 -32.36 -4.66 6.35
C GLU A 39 -32.21 -5.53 5.10
N THR A 40 -32.89 -5.13 4.01
CA THR A 40 -32.89 -5.81 2.70
C THR A 40 -31.73 -5.40 1.80
N PHE A 41 -30.90 -4.41 2.23
CA PHE A 41 -29.76 -3.95 1.42
C PHE A 41 -28.71 -5.06 1.32
N HIS A 42 -28.30 -5.37 0.08
CA HIS A 42 -27.31 -6.39 -0.18
C HIS A 42 -26.53 -6.04 -1.45
N VAL A 43 -25.22 -5.98 -1.33
CA VAL A 43 -24.32 -5.84 -2.47
C VAL A 43 -23.55 -7.14 -2.65
N ARG A 44 -23.60 -7.67 -3.86
CA ARG A 44 -22.83 -8.84 -4.31
C ARG A 44 -22.10 -8.49 -5.59
N ARG A 45 -20.79 -8.71 -5.62
CA ARG A 45 -19.95 -8.40 -6.78
C ARG A 45 -18.97 -9.54 -7.05
N GLN A 46 -18.72 -9.82 -8.34
CA GLN A 46 -17.75 -10.84 -8.75
C GLN A 46 -16.34 -10.26 -8.84
N SER A 47 -16.18 -9.15 -9.53
CA SER A 47 -14.90 -8.44 -9.68
C SER A 47 -15.14 -7.01 -10.14
N VAL A 48 -14.43 -6.07 -9.56
CA VAL A 48 -14.40 -4.66 -9.95
C VAL A 48 -12.96 -4.14 -9.82
N VAL A 49 -12.63 -3.05 -10.48
CA VAL A 49 -11.32 -2.42 -10.35
C VAL A 49 -11.24 -1.61 -9.05
N GLY A 50 -10.06 -1.62 -8.40
CA GLY A 50 -9.76 -0.82 -7.22
C GLY A 50 -9.90 -1.54 -5.89
N HIS A 51 -10.00 -0.76 -4.83
CA HIS A 51 -10.20 -1.18 -3.44
C HIS A 51 -11.37 -0.42 -2.85
N GLU A 52 -12.22 -1.08 -2.09
CA GLU A 52 -13.36 -0.44 -1.42
C GLU A 52 -13.09 -0.37 0.08
N LEU A 53 -13.22 0.83 0.64
CA LEU A 53 -13.08 1.12 2.06
C LEU A 53 -14.47 1.52 2.59
N ILE A 54 -15.06 0.66 3.43
CA ILE A 54 -16.40 0.85 3.98
C ILE A 54 -16.27 1.14 5.47
N PHE A 55 -16.64 2.36 5.88
CA PHE A 55 -16.64 2.78 7.27
C PHE A 55 -18.06 2.73 7.83
N CYS A 56 -18.25 2.06 8.96
CA CYS A 56 -19.53 1.96 9.64
C CYS A 56 -19.73 3.14 10.59
N LEU A 57 -20.61 4.07 10.21
CA LEU A 57 -20.92 5.27 10.98
C LEU A 57 -21.88 4.99 12.14
N LYS A 58 -22.90 4.13 11.88
CA LYS A 58 -23.89 3.68 12.85
C LYS A 58 -24.32 2.24 12.57
N GLY A 59 -24.88 1.58 13.56
CA GLY A 59 -25.35 0.21 13.44
C GLY A 59 -24.23 -0.80 13.27
N SER A 60 -24.53 -1.88 12.58
CA SER A 60 -23.56 -2.93 12.26
C SER A 60 -23.90 -3.63 10.94
N GLY A 61 -22.93 -4.32 10.36
CA GLY A 61 -23.13 -5.10 9.16
C GLY A 61 -22.06 -6.18 8.99
N PHE A 62 -22.11 -6.82 7.84
CA PHE A 62 -21.23 -7.93 7.53
C PHE A 62 -20.60 -7.73 6.15
N ILE A 63 -19.36 -8.18 6.04
CA ILE A 63 -18.69 -8.39 4.77
C ILE A 63 -18.36 -9.86 4.62
N ARG A 64 -18.48 -10.40 3.43
CA ARG A 64 -18.06 -11.75 3.08
C ARG A 64 -16.96 -11.68 2.03
N LEU A 65 -15.81 -12.26 2.37
CA LEU A 65 -14.72 -12.51 1.42
C LEU A 65 -14.55 -14.00 1.26
N GLU A 66 -14.67 -14.49 0.02
CA GLU A 66 -14.72 -15.92 -0.25
C GLU A 66 -15.81 -16.60 0.60
N ASN A 67 -15.43 -17.49 1.51
CA ASN A 67 -16.34 -18.22 2.40
C ASN A 67 -16.35 -17.69 3.85
N THR A 68 -15.58 -16.61 4.14
CA THR A 68 -15.46 -16.10 5.51
C THR A 68 -16.31 -14.85 5.69
N LEU A 69 -17.07 -14.84 6.77
CA LEU A 69 -17.93 -13.73 7.18
C LEU A 69 -17.26 -12.92 8.29
N TYR A 70 -17.19 -11.60 8.10
CA TYR A 70 -16.61 -10.68 9.08
C TYR A 70 -17.67 -9.67 9.51
N SER A 71 -17.79 -9.42 10.81
CA SER A 71 -18.66 -8.38 11.35
C SER A 71 -17.97 -7.03 11.36
N VAL A 72 -18.68 -5.99 10.96
CA VAL A 72 -18.24 -4.60 11.02
C VAL A 72 -19.20 -3.83 11.90
N LYS A 73 -18.70 -3.32 13.02
CA LYS A 73 -19.47 -2.55 13.99
C LYS A 73 -19.24 -1.06 13.82
N LYS A 74 -20.06 -0.24 14.47
CA LYS A 74 -19.86 1.22 14.55
C LYS A 74 -18.40 1.57 14.86
N GLY A 75 -17.82 2.51 14.12
CA GLY A 75 -16.42 2.93 14.21
C GLY A 75 -15.43 1.97 13.56
N GLY A 76 -15.91 0.89 12.95
CA GLY A 76 -15.11 -0.06 12.19
C GLY A 76 -15.03 0.29 10.70
N LEU A 77 -13.88 0.01 10.08
CA LEU A 77 -13.65 0.14 8.65
C LEU A 77 -13.35 -1.24 8.07
N ALA A 78 -14.03 -1.60 7.01
CA ALA A 78 -13.72 -2.78 6.20
C ALA A 78 -12.97 -2.38 4.94
N TRP A 79 -11.85 -3.06 4.66
CA TRP A 79 -11.11 -2.93 3.41
C TRP A 79 -11.39 -4.14 2.53
N LEU A 80 -12.03 -3.92 1.38
CA LEU A 80 -12.39 -4.95 0.41
C LEU A 80 -11.49 -4.84 -0.82
N PRO A 81 -10.68 -5.88 -1.14
CA PRO A 81 -10.02 -6.00 -2.44
C PRO A 81 -11.06 -6.40 -3.47
N VAL A 82 -11.64 -5.43 -4.16
CA VAL A 82 -12.83 -5.66 -5.01
C VAL A 82 -12.56 -6.44 -6.31
N ARG A 83 -11.33 -6.89 -6.52
CA ARG A 83 -10.97 -7.86 -7.58
C ARG A 83 -11.48 -9.28 -7.30
N TRP A 84 -11.82 -9.58 -6.04
CA TRP A 84 -12.31 -10.87 -5.59
C TRP A 84 -13.83 -10.84 -5.39
N PRO A 85 -14.51 -11.98 -5.53
CA PRO A 85 -15.91 -12.08 -5.18
C PRO A 85 -16.13 -11.67 -3.73
N HIS A 86 -17.05 -10.74 -3.52
CA HIS A 86 -17.35 -10.23 -2.19
C HIS A 86 -18.81 -9.84 -2.06
N GLU A 87 -19.27 -9.82 -0.83
CA GLU A 87 -20.60 -9.36 -0.47
C GLU A 87 -20.50 -8.45 0.76
N HIS A 88 -21.43 -7.50 0.85
CA HIS A 88 -21.63 -6.76 2.09
C HIS A 88 -23.10 -6.43 2.28
N PHE A 89 -23.56 -6.52 3.53
CA PHE A 89 -24.94 -6.34 3.89
C PHE A 89 -25.08 -5.95 5.36
N PRO A 90 -26.16 -5.24 5.77
CA PRO A 90 -26.41 -4.84 7.14
C PRO A 90 -26.74 -6.02 8.05
N ASN A 91 -26.58 -5.81 9.35
CA ASN A 91 -27.27 -6.58 10.37
C ASN A 91 -28.76 -6.25 10.27
N LYS A 92 -29.63 -7.25 10.30
CA LYS A 92 -31.09 -7.07 10.18
C LYS A 92 -31.70 -6.34 11.38
N ASP A 93 -31.16 -6.58 12.58
CA ASP A 93 -31.67 -5.97 13.81
C ASP A 93 -31.20 -4.52 13.99
N GLU A 94 -30.02 -4.20 13.45
CA GLU A 94 -29.38 -2.88 13.57
C GLU A 94 -28.70 -2.53 12.23
N PRO A 95 -29.48 -2.17 11.20
CA PRO A 95 -28.92 -1.85 9.89
C PRO A 95 -27.92 -0.70 9.94
N TRP A 96 -26.81 -0.85 9.24
CA TRP A 96 -25.72 0.11 9.27
C TRP A 96 -25.93 1.35 8.41
N GLU A 97 -25.35 2.45 8.86
CA GLU A 97 -25.10 3.63 8.07
C GLU A 97 -23.64 3.64 7.71
N ILE A 98 -23.30 3.74 6.42
CA ILE A 98 -21.93 3.60 5.92
C ILE A 98 -21.47 4.79 5.09
N LEU A 99 -20.20 5.15 5.28
CA LEU A 99 -19.42 5.96 4.37
C LEU A 99 -18.51 5.00 3.60
N TRP A 100 -18.41 5.17 2.28
CA TRP A 100 -17.58 4.28 1.48
C TRP A 100 -16.79 5.03 0.42
N LEU A 101 -15.61 4.53 0.11
CA LEU A 101 -14.72 5.01 -0.94
C LEU A 101 -14.32 3.82 -1.80
N ARG A 102 -14.25 4.04 -3.12
CA ARG A 102 -13.53 3.16 -4.03
C ARG A 102 -12.30 3.91 -4.52
N ILE A 103 -11.14 3.35 -4.23
CA ILE A 103 -9.84 3.96 -4.51
C ILE A 103 -8.97 3.07 -5.37
N GLU A 104 -8.07 3.67 -6.12
CA GLU A 104 -6.96 3.03 -6.81
C GLU A 104 -5.63 3.63 -6.37
N GLY A 105 -4.57 2.83 -6.49
CA GLY A 105 -3.20 3.26 -6.22
C GLY A 105 -2.22 2.12 -6.49
N ALA A 106 -1.10 2.42 -7.12
CA ALA A 106 -0.14 1.41 -7.58
C ALA A 106 0.41 0.52 -6.44
N LYS A 107 0.46 1.03 -5.21
CA LYS A 107 1.01 0.32 -4.05
C LYS A 107 -0.04 -0.27 -3.10
N LEU A 108 -1.34 -0.06 -3.35
CA LEU A 108 -2.40 -0.53 -2.44
C LEU A 108 -2.38 -2.05 -2.26
N ASN A 109 -2.12 -2.82 -3.30
CA ASN A 109 -1.99 -4.28 -3.19
C ASN A 109 -0.86 -4.70 -2.23
N ASN A 110 0.28 -4.01 -2.26
CA ASN A 110 1.41 -4.29 -1.37
C ASN A 110 1.07 -3.94 0.08
N ILE A 111 0.44 -2.78 0.30
CA ILE A 111 -0.02 -2.35 1.63
C ILE A 111 -1.07 -3.33 2.17
N MET A 112 -2.02 -3.75 1.34
CA MET A 112 -3.02 -4.75 1.67
C MET A 112 -2.40 -6.07 2.13
N GLN A 113 -1.31 -6.52 1.48
CA GLN A 113 -0.56 -7.71 1.87
C GLN A 113 0.15 -7.52 3.22
N ILE A 114 0.79 -6.37 3.43
CA ILE A 114 1.46 -6.02 4.70
C ILE A 114 0.46 -6.01 5.86
N LEU A 115 -0.73 -5.47 5.63
CA LEU A 115 -1.81 -5.40 6.62
C LEU A 115 -2.61 -6.71 6.74
N GLU A 116 -2.28 -7.74 5.95
CA GLU A 116 -2.99 -9.04 5.88
C GLU A 116 -4.51 -8.90 5.71
N VAL A 117 -4.94 -7.92 4.93
CA VAL A 117 -6.35 -7.59 4.72
C VAL A 117 -7.17 -8.80 4.26
N SER A 118 -6.56 -9.72 3.51
CA SER A 118 -7.23 -10.96 3.06
C SER A 118 -7.70 -11.86 4.20
N ARG A 119 -6.99 -11.81 5.35
CA ARG A 119 -7.29 -12.62 6.54
C ARG A 119 -8.03 -11.84 7.60
N ASN A 120 -7.77 -10.55 7.69
CA ASN A 120 -8.38 -9.66 8.65
C ASN A 120 -8.73 -8.31 7.97
N PRO A 121 -9.85 -8.23 7.25
CA PRO A 121 -10.23 -7.05 6.47
C PRO A 121 -10.85 -5.92 7.30
N VAL A 122 -11.08 -6.12 8.60
CA VAL A 122 -11.76 -5.16 9.47
C VAL A 122 -10.78 -4.51 10.42
N PHE A 123 -10.88 -3.18 10.54
CA PHE A 123 -10.09 -2.32 11.42
C PHE A 123 -11.04 -1.60 12.37
N GLN A 124 -10.80 -1.69 13.67
CA GLN A 124 -11.59 -1.00 14.68
C GLN A 124 -10.80 0.18 15.24
N PHE A 125 -11.33 1.40 15.13
CA PHE A 125 -10.64 2.60 15.59
C PHE A 125 -11.06 3.03 16.98
N GLU A 126 -10.09 3.47 17.78
CA GLU A 126 -10.35 4.09 19.10
C GLU A 126 -10.95 5.50 18.96
N GLN A 127 -10.60 6.21 17.88
CA GLN A 127 -11.06 7.56 17.56
C GLN A 127 -11.73 7.57 16.17
N PRO A 128 -12.92 6.98 16.04
CA PRO A 128 -13.61 6.84 14.75
C PRO A 128 -14.05 8.17 14.14
N GLU A 129 -14.17 9.24 14.93
CA GLU A 129 -14.47 10.60 14.47
C GLU A 129 -13.40 11.14 13.51
N LYS A 130 -12.13 10.81 13.71
CA LYS A 130 -11.04 11.20 12.79
C LYS A 130 -11.21 10.58 11.41
N VAL A 131 -11.65 9.32 11.37
CA VAL A 131 -11.96 8.63 10.10
C VAL A 131 -13.15 9.31 9.43
N THR A 132 -14.19 9.61 10.21
CA THR A 132 -15.40 10.34 9.72
C THR A 132 -15.04 11.68 9.10
N GLU A 133 -14.17 12.47 9.74
CA GLU A 133 -13.68 13.75 9.23
C GLU A 133 -12.97 13.62 7.88
N ILE A 134 -12.10 12.61 7.73
CA ILE A 134 -11.41 12.34 6.45
C ILE A 134 -12.43 12.06 5.34
N TYR A 135 -13.43 11.22 5.58
CA TYR A 135 -14.47 10.93 4.60
C TYR A 135 -15.25 12.20 4.20
N HIS A 136 -15.64 13.03 5.18
CA HIS A 136 -16.36 14.27 4.91
C HIS A 136 -15.52 15.28 4.12
N HIS A 137 -14.23 15.40 4.41
CA HIS A 137 -13.31 16.22 3.63
C HIS A 137 -13.17 15.70 2.20
N ILE A 138 -13.02 14.39 2.01
CA ILE A 138 -13.02 13.77 0.68
C ILE A 138 -14.33 14.12 -0.06
N PHE A 139 -15.48 13.95 0.58
CA PHE A 139 -16.78 14.24 -0.04
C PHE A 139 -16.92 15.70 -0.46
N SER A 140 -16.37 16.64 0.31
CA SER A 140 -16.35 18.06 -0.08
C SER A 140 -15.51 18.30 -1.34
N MET A 141 -14.37 17.58 -1.49
CA MET A 141 -13.51 17.68 -2.67
C MET A 141 -14.08 16.97 -3.90
N MET A 142 -14.90 15.94 -3.72
CA MET A 142 -15.53 15.22 -4.83
C MET A 142 -16.53 16.07 -5.65
N ARG A 143 -16.92 17.22 -5.12
CA ARG A 143 -17.79 18.17 -5.81
C ARG A 143 -17.06 19.06 -6.81
N THR A 144 -15.75 19.13 -6.74
CA THR A 144 -14.90 19.99 -7.56
C THR A 144 -13.95 19.15 -8.41
N HIS A 145 -13.86 19.47 -9.71
CA HIS A 145 -12.97 18.81 -10.66
C HIS A 145 -11.77 19.74 -10.94
N THR A 146 -10.81 19.77 -10.02
CA THR A 146 -9.58 20.54 -10.14
C THR A 146 -8.40 19.71 -9.68
N LEU A 147 -7.22 19.98 -10.21
CA LEU A 147 -5.96 19.33 -9.79
C LEU A 147 -5.72 19.51 -8.28
N VAL A 148 -6.09 20.66 -7.70
CA VAL A 148 -5.96 20.91 -6.26
C VAL A 148 -6.88 19.98 -5.46
N ALA A 149 -8.11 19.75 -5.93
CA ALA A 149 -9.03 18.81 -5.28
C ALA A 149 -8.52 17.38 -5.38
N ASP A 150 -7.92 16.97 -6.52
CA ASP A 150 -7.31 15.65 -6.69
C ASP A 150 -6.11 15.46 -5.77
N ALA A 151 -5.20 16.44 -5.71
CA ALA A 151 -4.07 16.41 -4.79
C ALA A 151 -4.50 16.37 -3.31
N ARG A 152 -5.59 17.06 -2.97
CA ARG A 152 -6.16 16.99 -1.62
C ARG A 152 -6.76 15.63 -1.32
N CYS A 153 -7.46 15.02 -2.27
CA CYS A 153 -7.97 13.65 -2.15
C CYS A 153 -6.84 12.63 -1.99
N ASP A 154 -5.73 12.75 -2.76
CA ASP A 154 -4.53 11.92 -2.64
C ASP A 154 -3.96 11.98 -1.21
N LEU A 155 -3.77 13.19 -0.68
CA LEU A 155 -3.30 13.40 0.70
C LEU A 155 -4.23 12.77 1.74
N LEU A 156 -5.55 12.95 1.61
CA LEU A 156 -6.54 12.38 2.54
C LEU A 156 -6.58 10.84 2.46
N CYS A 157 -6.44 10.27 1.27
CA CYS A 157 -6.29 8.82 1.11
C CYS A 157 -4.99 8.31 1.77
N ALA A 158 -3.87 9.03 1.59
CA ALA A 158 -2.61 8.69 2.26
C ALA A 158 -2.75 8.74 3.78
N GLN A 159 -3.45 9.74 4.32
CA GLN A 159 -3.73 9.86 5.75
C GLN A 159 -4.59 8.70 6.26
N LEU A 160 -5.64 8.30 5.52
CA LEU A 160 -6.47 7.15 5.89
C LEU A 160 -5.66 5.85 5.88
N ILE A 161 -4.83 5.63 4.86
CA ILE A 161 -3.93 4.46 4.80
C ILE A 161 -2.94 4.46 5.97
N PHE A 162 -2.39 5.62 6.33
CA PHE A 162 -1.52 5.74 7.50
C PHE A 162 -2.23 5.33 8.79
N MET A 163 -3.47 5.77 9.01
CA MET A 163 -4.27 5.36 10.18
C MET A 163 -4.53 3.85 10.20
N LEU A 164 -4.71 3.20 9.04
CA LEU A 164 -4.86 1.74 8.95
C LEU A 164 -3.56 1.03 9.33
N LEU A 165 -2.40 1.57 8.93
CA LEU A 165 -1.09 1.04 9.33
C LEU A 165 -0.85 1.20 10.84
N GLU A 166 -1.16 2.37 11.41
CA GLU A 166 -1.08 2.59 12.86
C GLU A 166 -1.99 1.62 13.62
N ASN A 167 -3.25 1.49 13.21
CA ASN A 167 -4.22 0.61 13.84
C ASN A 167 -3.70 -0.83 13.96
N ARG A 168 -3.15 -1.38 12.87
CA ARG A 168 -2.54 -2.71 12.91
C ARG A 168 -1.29 -2.78 13.78
N SER A 169 -0.50 -1.70 13.85
CA SER A 169 0.69 -1.65 14.68
C SER A 169 0.35 -1.72 16.18
N PHE A 170 -0.76 -1.10 16.60
CA PHE A 170 -1.25 -1.15 17.98
C PHE A 170 -1.91 -2.50 18.35
N GLU A 171 -2.67 -3.10 17.42
CA GLU A 171 -3.23 -4.44 17.62
C GLU A 171 -2.14 -5.52 17.74
N ALA A 172 -1.01 -5.29 17.16
CA ALA A 172 0.12 -6.21 17.14
C ALA A 172 0.85 -6.38 18.47
N ASP A 173 0.70 -5.49 19.41
CA ASP A 173 1.09 -5.77 20.79
C ASP A 173 0.20 -6.88 21.43
N LYS A 174 -0.93 -7.23 20.77
CA LYS A 174 -1.88 -8.29 21.20
C LYS A 174 -1.88 -9.54 20.32
N THR A 175 -1.34 -9.50 19.08
CA THR A 175 -1.29 -10.66 18.18
C THR A 175 -0.12 -10.52 17.18
N PRO A 176 0.68 -11.57 16.93
CA PRO A 176 1.90 -11.47 16.13
C PRO A 176 1.59 -11.52 14.62
N VAL A 177 1.04 -10.45 14.06
CA VAL A 177 0.94 -10.25 12.62
C VAL A 177 1.38 -8.86 12.27
N ILE A 178 2.66 -8.67 12.41
CA ILE A 178 3.36 -7.47 11.99
C ILE A 178 4.57 -7.94 11.24
N LEU A 179 5.01 -7.15 10.29
CA LEU A 179 6.40 -7.21 9.89
C LEU A 179 7.19 -7.71 11.10
N HIS A 180 7.51 -8.99 11.15
CA HIS A 180 8.05 -9.69 12.33
C HIS A 180 9.02 -8.72 13.03
N ARG A 181 8.81 -8.36 14.30
CA ARG A 181 9.50 -7.24 14.97
C ARG A 181 11.00 -7.26 14.72
N GLY A 182 11.56 -8.47 14.60
CA GLY A 182 12.92 -8.72 14.17
C GLY A 182 13.17 -8.40 12.69
N LEU A 183 12.21 -8.63 11.79
CA LEU A 183 12.38 -8.29 10.37
C LEU A 183 12.46 -6.78 10.17
N GLY A 184 11.61 -6.00 10.85
CA GLY A 184 11.71 -4.54 10.82
C GLY A 184 13.07 -4.03 11.30
N LYS A 185 13.59 -4.59 12.42
CA LYS A 185 14.92 -4.28 12.92
C LYS A 185 16.02 -4.67 11.93
N LEU A 186 15.94 -5.87 11.34
CA LEU A 186 16.87 -6.34 10.33
C LEU A 186 16.89 -5.42 9.10
N ILE A 187 15.72 -5.06 8.57
CA ILE A 187 15.62 -4.16 7.42
C ILE A 187 16.22 -2.79 7.73
N TYR A 188 15.93 -2.23 8.89
CA TYR A 188 16.53 -0.97 9.34
C TYR A 188 18.06 -1.06 9.39
N GLN A 189 18.63 -2.12 9.98
CA GLN A 189 20.07 -2.35 10.04
C GLN A 189 20.69 -2.51 8.66
N ILE A 190 20.05 -3.28 7.77
CA ILE A 190 20.52 -3.42 6.39
C ILE A 190 20.47 -2.08 5.65
N HIS A 191 19.44 -1.29 5.81
CA HIS A 191 19.36 0.04 5.17
C HIS A 191 20.50 0.97 5.61
N SER A 192 20.91 0.89 6.87
CA SER A 192 22.00 1.71 7.41
C SER A 192 23.40 1.14 7.09
N HIS A 193 23.52 -0.18 6.93
CA HIS A 193 24.80 -0.89 6.84
C HIS A 193 24.80 -1.96 5.75
N TYR A 194 24.18 -1.69 4.58
CA TYR A 194 24.01 -2.69 3.52
C TYR A 194 25.32 -3.17 2.88
N SER A 195 26.40 -2.39 3.00
CA SER A 195 27.74 -2.77 2.49
C SER A 195 28.44 -3.82 3.35
N ASP A 196 28.02 -3.97 4.63
CA ASP A 196 28.66 -4.89 5.56
C ASP A 196 28.45 -6.35 5.15
N GLU A 197 29.25 -7.25 5.74
CA GLU A 197 29.06 -8.68 5.56
C GLU A 197 27.77 -9.14 6.26
N TRP A 198 26.83 -9.58 5.44
CA TRP A 198 25.55 -10.15 5.85
C TRP A 198 25.44 -11.59 5.42
N ASP A 199 25.04 -12.46 6.35
CA ASP A 199 24.78 -13.87 6.14
C ASP A 199 23.43 -14.29 6.72
N ILE A 200 23.04 -15.53 6.48
CA ILE A 200 21.77 -16.07 6.96
C ILE A 200 21.72 -16.13 8.50
N GLU A 201 22.84 -16.32 9.17
CA GLU A 201 22.93 -16.43 10.63
C GLU A 201 22.66 -15.07 11.28
N LYS A 202 23.25 -13.99 10.75
CA LYS A 202 22.94 -12.62 11.18
C LYS A 202 21.45 -12.30 10.96
N PHE A 203 20.87 -12.70 9.83
CA PHE A 203 19.44 -12.50 9.56
C PHE A 203 18.57 -13.22 10.59
N MET A 204 18.89 -14.49 10.87
CA MET A 204 18.21 -15.30 11.89
C MET A 204 18.33 -14.65 13.28
N HIS A 205 19.50 -14.15 13.62
CA HIS A 205 19.75 -13.47 14.90
C HIS A 205 18.87 -12.24 15.06
N TYR A 206 18.85 -11.32 14.07
CA TYR A 206 18.01 -10.14 14.13
C TYR A 206 16.51 -10.47 14.15
N CYS A 207 16.09 -11.46 13.38
CA CYS A 207 14.70 -11.88 13.32
C CYS A 207 14.29 -12.78 14.49
N GLN A 208 15.24 -13.37 15.22
CA GLN A 208 14.98 -14.37 16.29
C GLN A 208 14.13 -15.55 15.82
N VAL A 209 14.46 -16.09 14.66
CA VAL A 209 13.73 -17.21 14.03
C VAL A 209 14.69 -18.28 13.52
N SER A 210 14.20 -19.49 13.33
CA SER A 210 14.94 -20.55 12.64
C SER A 210 15.10 -20.27 11.14
N LYS A 211 16.08 -20.92 10.50
CA LYS A 211 16.32 -20.77 9.05
C LYS A 211 15.07 -21.01 8.19
N PRO A 212 14.28 -22.09 8.38
CA PRO A 212 13.05 -22.30 7.61
C PRO A 212 12.01 -21.20 7.83
N GLN A 213 11.90 -20.68 9.05
CA GLN A 213 11.00 -19.56 9.36
C GLN A 213 11.45 -18.27 8.69
N LEU A 214 12.76 -17.96 8.68
CA LEU A 214 13.34 -16.81 7.99
C LEU A 214 12.98 -16.82 6.49
N PHE A 215 13.19 -17.98 5.82
CA PHE A 215 12.88 -18.09 4.40
C PHE A 215 11.39 -17.93 4.12
N ARG A 216 10.50 -18.52 4.95
CA ARG A 216 9.06 -18.31 4.84
C ARG A 216 8.67 -16.86 5.04
N LEU A 217 9.29 -16.19 6.02
CA LEU A 217 9.06 -14.77 6.33
C LEU A 217 9.45 -13.88 5.14
N PHE A 218 10.64 -14.07 4.56
CA PHE A 218 11.08 -13.31 3.39
C PHE A 218 10.25 -13.62 2.13
N GLN A 219 9.87 -14.89 1.94
CA GLN A 219 9.00 -15.26 0.83
C GLN A 219 7.61 -14.63 0.96
N ALA A 220 7.03 -14.63 2.14
CA ALA A 220 5.72 -14.03 2.40
C ALA A 220 5.73 -12.51 2.27
N THR A 221 6.82 -11.84 2.74
CA THR A 221 6.89 -10.38 2.78
C THR A 221 7.39 -9.77 1.47
N PHE A 222 8.41 -10.37 0.84
CA PHE A 222 9.11 -9.79 -0.30
C PHE A 222 9.04 -10.65 -1.57
N ASN A 223 8.44 -11.82 -1.50
CA ASN A 223 8.43 -12.84 -2.59
C ASN A 223 9.84 -13.21 -3.08
N GLN A 224 10.81 -13.22 -2.16
CA GLN A 224 12.23 -13.48 -2.44
C GLN A 224 12.88 -14.20 -1.26
N SER A 225 14.02 -14.88 -1.53
CA SER A 225 14.87 -15.37 -0.45
C SER A 225 15.67 -14.23 0.20
N PRO A 226 16.11 -14.38 1.48
CA PRO A 226 16.81 -13.33 2.23
C PRO A 226 18.00 -12.71 1.49
N LEU A 227 18.95 -13.53 1.04
CA LEU A 227 20.15 -13.02 0.35
C LEU A 227 19.84 -12.48 -1.05
N LYS A 228 18.81 -12.98 -1.75
CA LYS A 228 18.36 -12.43 -3.02
C LYS A 228 17.78 -11.01 -2.81
N TRP A 229 17.01 -10.83 -1.75
CA TRP A 229 16.48 -9.53 -1.37
C TRP A 229 17.62 -8.52 -1.08
N LEU A 230 18.60 -8.90 -0.25
CA LEU A 230 19.77 -8.06 0.04
C LEU A 230 20.55 -7.70 -1.24
N LYS A 231 20.80 -8.69 -2.10
CA LYS A 231 21.46 -8.45 -3.38
C LYS A 231 20.71 -7.41 -4.23
N ASN A 232 19.41 -7.55 -4.37
CA ASN A 232 18.59 -6.61 -5.12
C ASN A 232 18.61 -5.21 -4.51
N TYR A 233 18.61 -5.12 -3.18
CA TYR A 233 18.76 -3.86 -2.47
C TYR A 233 20.10 -3.19 -2.76
N ARG A 234 21.22 -3.92 -2.67
CA ARG A 234 22.57 -3.44 -3.01
C ARG A 234 22.66 -2.96 -4.46
N LEU A 235 22.08 -3.69 -5.40
CA LEU A 235 22.05 -3.28 -6.81
C LEU A 235 21.18 -2.04 -7.04
N SER A 236 20.14 -1.82 -6.24
CA SER A 236 19.36 -0.58 -6.29
C SER A 236 20.17 0.62 -5.79
N GLN A 237 20.96 0.46 -4.72
CA GLN A 237 21.88 1.49 -4.26
C GLN A 237 22.99 1.77 -5.28
N ALA A 238 23.50 0.73 -5.95
CA ALA A 238 24.48 0.89 -7.01
C ALA A 238 23.93 1.71 -8.17
N ARG A 239 22.68 1.49 -8.60
CA ARG A 239 22.05 2.33 -9.63
C ARG A 239 22.06 3.80 -9.25
N ARG A 240 21.69 4.11 -8.02
CA ARG A 240 21.71 5.48 -7.49
C ARG A 240 23.11 6.08 -7.56
N LEU A 241 24.13 5.39 -7.01
CA LEU A 241 25.51 5.87 -7.01
C LEU A 241 26.09 6.04 -8.43
N LEU A 242 25.70 5.17 -9.38
CA LEU A 242 26.12 5.27 -10.78
C LEU A 242 25.62 6.57 -11.45
N VAL A 243 24.44 7.04 -11.07
CA VAL A 243 23.85 8.29 -11.59
C VAL A 243 24.40 9.51 -10.85
N GLU A 244 24.36 9.47 -9.51
CA GLU A 244 24.65 10.60 -8.62
C GLU A 244 26.14 10.92 -8.51
N THR A 245 27.05 9.95 -8.77
CA THR A 245 28.49 10.14 -8.55
C THR A 245 29.35 9.83 -9.78
N ASN A 246 30.58 10.40 -9.80
CA ASN A 246 31.62 10.06 -10.78
C ASN A 246 32.54 8.92 -10.33
N ASP A 247 32.24 8.27 -9.22
CA ASP A 247 33.10 7.22 -8.67
C ASP A 247 33.36 6.11 -9.69
N PRO A 248 34.59 5.57 -9.72
CA PRO A 248 34.91 4.40 -10.54
C PRO A 248 34.00 3.21 -10.20
N ILE A 249 33.66 2.41 -11.22
CA ILE A 249 32.76 1.26 -11.05
C ILE A 249 33.25 0.32 -9.95
N GLY A 250 34.59 0.10 -9.85
CA GLY A 250 35.16 -0.73 -8.79
C GLY A 250 34.96 -0.16 -7.39
N ARG A 251 35.01 1.18 -7.22
CA ARG A 251 34.70 1.85 -5.97
C ARG A 251 33.23 1.69 -5.58
N ILE A 252 32.31 1.88 -6.55
CA ILE A 252 30.88 1.67 -6.31
C ILE A 252 30.61 0.23 -5.91
N ALA A 253 31.26 -0.76 -6.55
CA ALA A 253 31.13 -2.16 -6.14
C ALA A 253 31.46 -2.34 -4.66
N GLY A 254 32.58 -1.79 -4.18
CA GLY A 254 32.95 -1.81 -2.76
C GLY A 254 31.95 -1.10 -1.85
N LEU A 255 31.49 0.10 -2.25
CA LEU A 255 30.50 0.88 -1.48
C LEU A 255 29.15 0.15 -1.32
N VAL A 256 28.82 -0.75 -2.22
CA VAL A 256 27.58 -1.55 -2.12
C VAL A 256 27.82 -2.97 -1.61
N GLY A 257 29.00 -3.25 -1.05
CA GLY A 257 29.31 -4.49 -0.36
C GLY A 257 29.69 -5.67 -1.27
N TYR A 258 30.29 -5.39 -2.45
CA TYR A 258 30.91 -6.38 -3.29
C TYR A 258 32.43 -6.33 -3.16
N ASN A 259 33.05 -7.43 -2.81
CA ASN A 259 34.52 -7.55 -2.71
C ASN A 259 35.20 -7.70 -4.08
N ASP A 260 34.44 -8.16 -5.11
CA ASP A 260 34.93 -8.32 -6.48
C ASP A 260 34.10 -7.48 -7.46
N PRO A 261 34.72 -6.47 -8.12
CA PRO A 261 34.05 -5.65 -9.13
C PRO A 261 33.55 -6.42 -10.38
N LEU A 262 34.18 -7.55 -10.72
CA LEU A 262 33.73 -8.38 -11.83
C LEU A 262 32.45 -9.14 -11.46
N HIS A 263 32.38 -9.66 -10.23
CA HIS A 263 31.18 -10.26 -9.70
C HIS A 263 30.02 -9.25 -9.64
N PHE A 264 30.29 -8.04 -9.13
CA PHE A 264 29.34 -6.95 -9.17
C PHE A 264 28.81 -6.66 -10.56
N SER A 265 29.70 -6.49 -11.54
CA SER A 265 29.32 -6.13 -12.92
C SER A 265 28.46 -7.22 -13.57
N ARG A 266 28.75 -8.48 -13.32
CA ARG A 266 27.93 -9.64 -13.79
C ARG A 266 26.55 -9.66 -13.15
N ASP A 267 26.47 -9.47 -11.84
CA ASP A 267 25.19 -9.45 -11.13
C ASP A 267 24.35 -8.24 -11.51
N PHE A 268 24.99 -7.08 -11.68
CA PHE A 268 24.33 -5.86 -12.15
C PHE A 268 23.75 -6.04 -13.55
N HIS A 269 24.56 -6.53 -14.51
CA HIS A 269 24.10 -6.80 -15.88
C HIS A 269 22.93 -7.80 -15.90
N ARG A 270 23.00 -8.87 -15.11
CA ARG A 270 21.91 -9.86 -15.00
C ARG A 270 20.61 -9.25 -14.47
N ALA A 271 20.70 -8.30 -13.56
CA ALA A 271 19.54 -7.67 -12.92
C ALA A 271 18.95 -6.52 -13.73
N VAL A 272 19.78 -5.79 -14.48
CA VAL A 272 19.42 -4.52 -15.13
C VAL A 272 19.37 -4.64 -16.66
N GLY A 273 20.03 -5.66 -17.22
CA GLY A 273 20.16 -5.85 -18.67
C GLY A 273 21.30 -5.04 -19.31
N LEU A 274 21.94 -4.14 -18.56
CA LEU A 274 23.04 -3.28 -19.00
C LEU A 274 24.24 -3.44 -18.07
N SER A 275 25.48 -3.26 -18.60
CA SER A 275 26.62 -3.14 -17.71
C SER A 275 26.54 -1.85 -16.88
N PRO A 276 27.19 -1.78 -15.70
CA PRO A 276 27.22 -0.55 -14.89
C PRO A 276 27.67 0.70 -15.66
N ARG A 277 28.64 0.53 -16.58
CA ARG A 277 29.15 1.63 -17.40
C ARG A 277 28.15 2.10 -18.44
N GLU A 278 27.47 1.18 -19.12
CA GLU A 278 26.42 1.48 -20.10
C GLU A 278 25.21 2.13 -19.40
N PHE A 279 24.79 1.61 -18.25
CA PHE A 279 23.72 2.18 -17.43
C PHE A 279 24.02 3.65 -17.06
N ARG A 280 25.22 3.93 -16.51
CA ARG A 280 25.65 5.29 -16.18
C ARG A 280 25.59 6.21 -17.41
N ARG A 281 26.10 5.76 -18.55
CA ARG A 281 26.11 6.57 -19.79
C ARG A 281 24.70 6.87 -20.26
N GLN A 282 23.82 5.89 -20.23
CA GLN A 282 22.44 6.04 -20.69
C GLN A 282 21.65 7.01 -19.82
N GLU A 283 21.69 6.83 -18.51
CA GLU A 283 20.94 7.68 -17.56
C GLU A 283 21.39 9.16 -17.65
N ARG A 284 22.69 9.40 -17.73
CA ARG A 284 23.21 10.77 -17.84
C ARG A 284 22.91 11.45 -19.16
N ASN A 285 22.86 10.70 -20.26
CA ASN A 285 22.45 11.25 -21.56
C ASN A 285 20.96 11.65 -21.54
N LEU A 286 20.11 10.93 -20.82
CA LEU A 286 18.70 11.30 -20.66
C LEU A 286 18.55 12.61 -19.87
N GLU A 287 19.37 12.84 -18.84
CA GLU A 287 19.38 14.11 -18.08
C GLU A 287 19.79 15.30 -18.96
N VAL A 288 20.79 15.14 -19.83
CA VAL A 288 21.25 16.21 -20.75
C VAL A 288 20.17 16.59 -21.77
N ILE A 289 19.48 15.59 -22.33
CA ILE A 289 18.39 15.83 -23.29
C ILE A 289 17.21 16.54 -22.61
N SER A 290 16.89 16.18 -21.37
CA SER A 290 15.83 16.82 -20.59
C SER A 290 16.18 18.27 -20.22
N ALA A 291 17.45 18.58 -19.94
CA ALA A 291 17.90 19.93 -19.62
C ALA A 291 17.92 20.84 -20.86
N GLU A 292 18.29 20.33 -22.03
CA GLU A 292 18.28 21.08 -23.30
C GLU A 292 16.85 21.39 -23.79
N GLN A 293 15.86 20.53 -23.48
CA GLN A 293 14.45 20.76 -23.83
C GLN A 293 13.76 21.79 -22.92
N GLN A 294 14.32 22.09 -21.74
CA GLN A 294 13.79 23.10 -20.83
C GLN A 294 14.30 24.52 -21.08
N HIS A 295 15.26 24.72 -21.96
CA HIS A 295 15.72 26.02 -22.41
C HIS A 295 15.72 26.10 -23.96
N PRO A 296 14.55 26.28 -24.61
CA PRO A 296 14.55 26.75 -25.99
C PRO A 296 15.09 28.18 -25.96
N HIS A 297 16.09 28.43 -26.79
CA HIS A 297 16.76 29.71 -26.94
C HIS A 297 15.79 30.91 -27.01
N VAL A 298 16.01 31.89 -26.10
CA VAL A 298 15.55 33.27 -26.26
C VAL A 298 16.30 33.94 -27.40
#